data_f2174401e827385cb4f53d08cb7d6300
#
_entry.id   f2174401e827385cb4f53d08cb7d6300
#
_cell.length_a   1.000
_cell.length_b   1.000
_cell.length_c   1.000
_cell.angle_alpha   90.00
_cell.angle_beta   90.00
_cell.angle_gamma   90.00
#
_symmetry.space_group_name_H-M   'P 1'
#
loop_
_entity.id
_entity.type
_entity.pdbx_description
1 polymer ?
#
loop_
_entity_poly.entity_id
_entity_poly.type
_entity_poly.pdbx_seq_one_letter_code
_entity_poly.pdbx_strand_id
1 'polypeptide(L)'
;MVFNAQNGWEVGSEIQARYARVLNKPLIAFVNQLDSDKASFDATLESIRAASRVKPVVVQYPVNPGPGFDAFIDVLLMKMYRFKDENGTREELDIPAEEAEKAQALNKELVEAAAEYDDALMELYFEKGTLTQDDIRSGLKIGVSRRAVMPVFCGSAKRDIGTKRLMEFIINVAPGPLKAPAFLSTEGEEIRADEAAPAVAFIFKSQ
;
A
#
# COMPACT_ATOMS: atom_id res chain seq x y z
N MET A 1 1.46 3.13 7.15
CA MET A 1 0.46 3.68 8.08
C MET A 1 -0.68 2.70 8.22
N VAL A 2 -1.19 2.47 9.44
CA VAL A 2 -2.33 1.59 9.69
C VAL A 2 -3.50 2.46 10.14
N PHE A 3 -4.64 2.32 9.48
CA PHE A 3 -5.87 3.06 9.77
C PHE A 3 -6.91 2.11 10.35
N ASN A 4 -7.64 2.56 11.36
CA ASN A 4 -8.81 1.84 11.86
C ASN A 4 -9.98 2.08 10.90
N ALA A 5 -10.61 0.99 10.39
CA ALA A 5 -11.73 1.09 9.47
C ALA A 5 -13.00 1.73 10.04
N GLN A 6 -13.07 1.96 11.35
CA GLN A 6 -14.18 2.67 12.00
C GLN A 6 -13.92 4.18 12.11
N ASN A 7 -12.65 4.58 12.30
CA ASN A 7 -12.29 5.94 12.67
C ASN A 7 -11.67 6.74 11.50
N GLY A 8 -11.08 6.04 10.53
CA GLY A 8 -10.40 6.69 9.40
C GLY A 8 -9.14 7.45 9.82
N TRP A 9 -8.99 8.66 9.31
CA TRP A 9 -7.85 9.54 9.61
C TRP A 9 -8.01 10.22 10.97
N GLU A 10 -7.10 9.93 11.88
CA GLU A 10 -7.08 10.44 13.27
C GLU A 10 -5.86 11.33 13.50
N VAL A 11 -5.80 11.97 14.68
CA VAL A 11 -4.66 12.81 15.10
C VAL A 11 -3.33 12.04 15.06
N GLY A 12 -3.36 10.76 15.44
CA GLY A 12 -2.17 9.88 15.33
C GLY A 12 -1.69 9.70 13.89
N SER A 13 -2.62 9.61 12.93
CA SER A 13 -2.32 9.52 11.50
C SER A 13 -1.67 10.81 10.99
N GLU A 14 -2.19 11.97 11.38
CA GLU A 14 -1.63 13.28 11.02
C GLU A 14 -0.18 13.44 11.53
N ILE A 15 0.07 13.05 12.77
CA ILE A 15 1.41 13.12 13.36
C ILE A 15 2.38 12.23 12.59
N GLN A 16 2.00 10.98 12.29
CA GLN A 16 2.85 10.05 11.55
C GLN A 16 3.08 10.50 10.09
N ALA A 17 2.05 10.99 9.40
CA ALA A 17 2.18 11.54 8.06
C ALA A 17 3.13 12.75 8.03
N ARG A 18 3.08 13.61 9.06
CA ARG A 18 4.00 14.73 9.21
C ARG A 18 5.44 14.25 9.39
N TYR A 19 5.69 13.26 10.24
CA TYR A 19 7.03 12.68 10.39
C TYR A 19 7.53 12.03 9.11
N ALA A 20 6.70 11.24 8.44
CA ALA A 20 7.08 10.63 7.16
C ALA A 20 7.49 11.69 6.12
N ARG A 21 6.74 12.81 6.06
CA ARG A 21 7.07 13.94 5.17
C ARG A 21 8.39 14.60 5.53
N VAL A 22 8.60 14.96 6.81
CA VAL A 22 9.84 15.60 7.28
C VAL A 22 11.07 14.71 7.04
N LEU A 23 10.90 13.41 7.26
CA LEU A 23 11.98 12.42 7.09
C LEU A 23 12.04 11.84 5.67
N ASN A 24 11.24 12.37 4.74
CA ASN A 24 11.20 11.91 3.35
C ASN A 24 10.95 10.40 3.22
N LYS A 25 10.07 9.81 4.05
CA LYS A 25 9.74 8.38 3.99
C LYS A 25 8.56 8.12 3.06
N PRO A 26 8.64 7.11 2.18
CA PRO A 26 7.49 6.64 1.41
C PRO A 26 6.41 6.07 2.33
N LEU A 27 5.15 6.10 1.87
CA LEU A 27 4.01 5.64 2.63
C LEU A 27 3.26 4.53 1.90
N ILE A 28 2.81 3.55 2.67
CA ILE A 28 1.79 2.56 2.31
C ILE A 28 0.70 2.64 3.38
N ALA A 29 -0.56 2.63 2.97
CA ALA A 29 -1.72 2.62 3.85
C ALA A 29 -2.28 1.20 3.98
N PHE A 30 -2.68 0.81 5.19
CA PHE A 30 -3.41 -0.43 5.46
C PHE A 30 -4.64 -0.11 6.31
N VAL A 31 -5.82 -0.31 5.73
CA VAL A 31 -7.11 -0.16 6.41
C VAL A 31 -7.40 -1.46 7.14
N ASN A 32 -7.22 -1.44 8.45
CA ASN A 32 -7.30 -2.59 9.35
C ASN A 32 -8.66 -2.64 10.08
N GLN A 33 -8.94 -3.78 10.72
CA GLN A 33 -10.15 -4.02 11.51
C GLN A 33 -11.43 -4.00 10.68
N LEU A 34 -11.36 -4.45 9.43
CA LEU A 34 -12.52 -4.60 8.57
C LEU A 34 -13.52 -5.66 9.05
N ASP A 35 -13.17 -6.45 10.04
CA ASP A 35 -14.01 -7.40 10.75
C ASP A 35 -14.86 -6.78 11.88
N SER A 36 -14.78 -5.47 12.10
CA SER A 36 -15.53 -4.76 13.15
C SER A 36 -16.93 -4.34 12.70
N ASP A 37 -17.89 -4.26 13.62
CA ASP A 37 -19.31 -3.93 13.36
C ASP A 37 -19.53 -2.62 12.60
N LYS A 38 -18.69 -1.61 12.84
CA LYS A 38 -18.80 -0.27 12.26
C LYS A 38 -17.72 0.02 11.21
N ALA A 39 -17.08 -1.04 10.70
CA ALA A 39 -16.04 -0.89 9.71
C ALA A 39 -16.58 -0.35 8.39
N SER A 40 -15.95 0.69 7.85
CA SER A 40 -16.22 1.25 6.53
C SER A 40 -14.93 1.57 5.81
N PHE A 41 -14.62 0.79 4.80
CA PHE A 41 -13.45 1.03 3.95
C PHE A 41 -13.62 2.34 3.17
N ASP A 42 -14.77 2.55 2.56
CA ASP A 42 -15.01 3.72 1.71
C ASP A 42 -14.95 5.03 2.52
N ALA A 43 -15.57 5.09 3.70
CA ALA A 43 -15.47 6.25 4.58
C ALA A 43 -14.03 6.51 5.04
N THR A 44 -13.28 5.45 5.36
CA THR A 44 -11.85 5.54 5.72
C THR A 44 -11.02 6.05 4.54
N LEU A 45 -11.24 5.51 3.34
CA LEU A 45 -10.54 5.94 2.12
C LEU A 45 -10.82 7.42 1.82
N GLU A 46 -12.06 7.88 1.93
CA GLU A 46 -12.41 9.29 1.75
C GLU A 46 -11.72 10.19 2.79
N SER A 47 -11.65 9.76 4.06
CA SER A 47 -10.90 10.51 5.09
C SER A 47 -9.41 10.60 4.78
N ILE A 48 -8.83 9.51 4.23
CA ILE A 48 -7.42 9.49 3.77
C ILE A 48 -7.24 10.43 2.57
N ARG A 49 -8.14 10.40 1.59
CA ARG A 49 -8.10 11.29 0.41
C ARG A 49 -8.19 12.76 0.80
N ALA A 50 -9.05 13.08 1.76
CA ALA A 50 -9.24 14.46 2.23
C ALA A 50 -8.04 15.02 3.01
N ALA A 51 -7.34 14.18 3.77
CA ALA A 51 -6.27 14.62 4.68
C ALA A 51 -4.85 14.40 4.13
N SER A 52 -4.65 13.38 3.29
CA SER A 52 -3.33 13.03 2.76
C SER A 52 -2.86 14.02 1.69
N ARG A 53 -1.59 14.39 1.76
CA ARG A 53 -0.92 15.15 0.69
C ARG A 53 -0.29 14.25 -0.39
N VAL A 54 -0.23 12.96 -0.13
CA VAL A 54 0.23 11.94 -1.07
C VAL A 54 -1.00 11.29 -1.68
N LYS A 55 -1.06 11.12 -2.99
CA LYS A 55 -2.20 10.52 -3.71
C LYS A 55 -2.43 9.08 -3.25
N PRO A 56 -3.53 8.77 -2.55
CA PRO A 56 -3.86 7.40 -2.19
C PRO A 56 -4.41 6.68 -3.43
N VAL A 57 -3.92 5.46 -3.67
CA VAL A 57 -4.33 4.62 -4.80
C VAL A 57 -4.69 3.23 -4.28
N VAL A 58 -5.90 2.79 -4.55
CA VAL A 58 -6.42 1.52 -4.04
C VAL A 58 -5.75 0.35 -4.76
N VAL A 59 -5.10 -0.53 -3.99
CA VAL A 59 -4.57 -1.81 -4.47
C VAL A 59 -5.50 -2.96 -4.08
N GLN A 60 -6.17 -2.82 -2.94
CA GLN A 60 -7.16 -3.79 -2.45
C GLN A 60 -8.35 -3.09 -1.83
N TYR A 61 -9.53 -3.67 -2.00
CA TYR A 61 -10.74 -3.23 -1.29
C TYR A 61 -11.56 -4.43 -0.81
N PRO A 62 -12.30 -4.31 0.32
CA PRO A 62 -13.09 -5.41 0.88
C PRO A 62 -14.38 -5.62 0.10
N VAL A 63 -14.86 -6.87 0.05
CA VAL A 63 -16.17 -7.23 -0.53
C VAL A 63 -17.27 -7.13 0.51
N ASN A 64 -17.01 -7.59 1.74
CA ASN A 64 -18.01 -7.70 2.81
C ASN A 64 -17.45 -7.20 4.15
N PRO A 65 -17.18 -5.88 4.33
CA PRO A 65 -16.70 -5.36 5.60
C PRO A 65 -17.74 -5.56 6.72
N GLY A 66 -17.25 -5.81 7.95
CA GLY A 66 -18.08 -6.09 9.12
C GLY A 66 -17.73 -7.44 9.76
N PRO A 67 -18.54 -7.93 10.73
CA PRO A 67 -18.24 -9.15 11.50
C PRO A 67 -18.01 -10.41 10.66
N GLY A 68 -18.55 -10.45 9.44
CA GLY A 68 -18.38 -11.54 8.49
C GLY A 68 -17.25 -11.33 7.46
N PHE A 69 -16.40 -10.32 7.62
CA PHE A 69 -15.35 -10.00 6.67
C PHE A 69 -14.44 -11.19 6.39
N ASP A 70 -14.47 -11.70 5.17
CA ASP A 70 -13.69 -12.85 4.73
C ASP A 70 -13.06 -12.70 3.34
N ALA A 71 -13.38 -11.60 2.61
CA ALA A 71 -12.93 -11.46 1.23
C ALA A 71 -12.52 -10.04 0.86
N PHE A 72 -11.51 -9.94 -0.01
CA PHE A 72 -11.15 -8.70 -0.68
C PHE A 72 -10.86 -8.93 -2.17
N ILE A 73 -10.96 -7.85 -2.95
CA ILE A 73 -10.55 -7.82 -4.35
C ILE A 73 -9.20 -7.11 -4.45
N ASP A 74 -8.24 -7.75 -5.12
CA ASP A 74 -6.95 -7.17 -5.49
C ASP A 74 -7.06 -6.60 -6.91
N VAL A 75 -7.05 -5.28 -7.02
CA VAL A 75 -7.24 -4.59 -8.29
C VAL A 75 -5.99 -4.58 -9.18
N LEU A 76 -4.81 -4.85 -8.62
CA LEU A 76 -3.60 -5.04 -9.41
C LEU A 76 -3.61 -6.40 -10.12
N LEU A 77 -4.07 -7.45 -9.44
CA LEU A 77 -4.15 -8.81 -9.98
C LEU A 77 -5.48 -9.09 -10.68
N MET A 78 -6.50 -8.25 -10.46
CA MET A 78 -7.88 -8.43 -10.93
C MET A 78 -8.44 -9.79 -10.51
N LYS A 79 -8.30 -10.11 -9.21
CA LYS A 79 -8.78 -11.34 -8.58
C LYS A 79 -9.41 -11.06 -7.23
N MET A 80 -10.37 -11.90 -6.84
CA MET A 80 -10.93 -11.93 -5.50
C MET A 80 -10.24 -13.01 -4.67
N TYR A 81 -9.94 -12.70 -3.42
CA TYR A 81 -9.39 -13.64 -2.44
C TYR A 81 -10.38 -13.80 -1.29
N ARG A 82 -10.83 -15.04 -1.06
CA ARG A 82 -11.68 -15.40 0.07
C ARG A 82 -10.92 -16.27 1.05
N PHE A 83 -11.05 -15.96 2.34
CA PHE A 83 -10.38 -16.66 3.44
C PHE A 83 -11.34 -17.63 4.09
N LYS A 84 -10.89 -18.88 4.25
CA LYS A 84 -11.73 -20.00 4.78
C LYS A 84 -11.58 -20.18 6.29
N ASP A 85 -10.46 -19.71 6.84
CA ASP A 85 -10.11 -19.89 8.24
C ASP A 85 -9.26 -18.73 8.77
N GLU A 86 -8.98 -18.76 10.08
CA GLU A 86 -8.14 -17.77 10.77
C GLU A 86 -6.64 -17.99 10.58
N ASN A 87 -6.23 -19.01 9.81
CA ASN A 87 -4.83 -19.31 9.52
C ASN A 87 -4.38 -18.73 8.16
N GLY A 88 -5.20 -17.89 7.55
CA GLY A 88 -4.88 -17.25 6.28
C GLY A 88 -4.99 -18.18 5.06
N THR A 89 -5.63 -19.34 5.19
CA THR A 89 -5.95 -20.22 4.05
C THR A 89 -6.92 -19.51 3.14
N ARG A 90 -6.50 -19.22 1.91
CA ARG A 90 -7.27 -18.45 0.96
C ARG A 90 -7.58 -19.22 -0.32
N GLU A 91 -8.69 -18.87 -0.94
CA GLU A 91 -9.11 -19.30 -2.26
C GLU A 91 -9.05 -18.10 -3.20
N GLU A 92 -8.48 -18.30 -4.38
CA GLU A 92 -8.50 -17.33 -5.46
C GLU A 92 -9.72 -17.57 -6.33
N LEU A 93 -10.50 -16.52 -6.56
CA LEU A 93 -11.75 -16.53 -7.30
C LEU A 93 -11.76 -15.43 -8.36
N ASP A 94 -12.59 -15.59 -9.36
CA ASP A 94 -12.89 -14.52 -10.29
C ASP A 94 -13.73 -13.45 -9.60
N ILE A 95 -13.60 -12.20 -10.07
CA ILE A 95 -14.35 -11.07 -9.52
C ILE A 95 -15.84 -11.26 -9.85
N PRO A 96 -16.75 -11.19 -8.85
CA PRO A 96 -18.19 -11.27 -9.07
C PRO A 96 -18.68 -10.17 -10.01
N ALA A 97 -19.73 -10.45 -10.76
CA ALA A 97 -20.27 -9.51 -11.75
C ALA A 97 -20.70 -8.16 -11.13
N GLU A 98 -21.23 -8.19 -9.89
CA GLU A 98 -21.63 -7.01 -9.12
C GLU A 98 -20.45 -6.11 -8.73
N GLU A 99 -19.23 -6.65 -8.64
CA GLU A 99 -18.00 -5.92 -8.30
C GLU A 99 -17.17 -5.54 -9.54
N ALA A 100 -17.51 -6.05 -10.71
CA ALA A 100 -16.69 -5.92 -11.92
C ALA A 100 -16.47 -4.45 -12.33
N GLU A 101 -17.51 -3.62 -12.28
CA GLU A 101 -17.43 -2.21 -12.65
C GLU A 101 -16.53 -1.43 -11.69
N LYS A 102 -16.70 -1.62 -10.37
CA LYS A 102 -15.88 -1.00 -9.33
C LYS A 102 -14.41 -1.43 -9.45
N ALA A 103 -14.18 -2.73 -9.66
CA ALA A 103 -12.83 -3.27 -9.81
C ALA A 103 -12.12 -2.70 -11.04
N GLN A 104 -12.81 -2.60 -12.18
CA GLN A 104 -12.27 -2.02 -13.41
C GLN A 104 -11.96 -0.53 -13.26
N ALA A 105 -12.84 0.24 -12.62
CA ALA A 105 -12.62 1.65 -12.36
C ALA A 105 -11.38 1.89 -11.48
N LEU A 106 -11.25 1.12 -10.40
CA LEU A 106 -10.09 1.21 -9.50
C LEU A 106 -8.79 0.69 -10.15
N ASN A 107 -8.88 -0.36 -10.99
CA ASN A 107 -7.73 -0.84 -11.77
C ASN A 107 -7.25 0.25 -12.74
N LYS A 108 -8.15 0.92 -13.44
CA LYS A 108 -7.81 2.03 -14.33
C LYS A 108 -7.11 3.15 -13.57
N GLU A 109 -7.63 3.57 -12.39
CA GLU A 109 -6.98 4.57 -11.51
C GLU A 109 -5.56 4.13 -11.10
N LEU A 110 -5.39 2.84 -10.78
CA LEU A 110 -4.10 2.25 -10.41
C LEU A 110 -3.11 2.25 -11.59
N VAL A 111 -3.55 1.88 -12.79
CA VAL A 111 -2.75 1.88 -14.02
C VAL A 111 -2.30 3.30 -14.38
N GLU A 112 -3.20 4.26 -14.35
CA GLU A 112 -2.91 5.67 -14.60
C GLU A 112 -1.88 6.22 -13.60
N ALA A 113 -2.05 5.90 -12.30
CA ALA A 113 -1.12 6.31 -11.27
C ALA A 113 0.26 5.63 -11.41
N ALA A 114 0.33 4.41 -11.92
CA ALA A 114 1.59 3.74 -12.21
C ALA A 114 2.32 4.35 -13.42
N ALA A 115 1.57 4.76 -14.46
CA ALA A 115 2.13 5.38 -15.65
C ALA A 115 2.63 6.82 -15.42
N GLU A 116 2.00 7.57 -14.51
CA GLU A 116 2.18 9.03 -14.32
C GLU A 116 3.63 9.46 -14.05
N TYR A 117 4.49 8.58 -13.54
CA TYR A 117 5.85 8.93 -13.09
C TYR A 117 6.97 8.33 -13.93
N ASP A 118 6.65 7.74 -15.08
CA ASP A 118 7.61 7.15 -16.01
C ASP A 118 7.14 7.39 -17.46
N ASP A 119 7.91 8.13 -18.24
CA ASP A 119 7.55 8.53 -19.60
C ASP A 119 7.35 7.31 -20.53
N ALA A 120 8.17 6.26 -20.37
CA ALA A 120 8.05 5.04 -21.18
C ALA A 120 6.76 4.26 -20.85
N LEU A 121 6.38 4.19 -19.56
CA LEU A 121 5.11 3.58 -19.14
C LEU A 121 3.91 4.42 -19.59
N MET A 122 4.05 5.74 -19.61
CA MET A 122 3.00 6.64 -20.09
C MET A 122 2.77 6.46 -21.60
N GLU A 123 3.84 6.39 -22.40
CA GLU A 123 3.76 6.10 -23.84
C GLU A 123 3.12 4.74 -24.08
N LEU A 124 3.55 3.71 -23.36
CA LEU A 124 3.00 2.36 -23.45
C LEU A 124 1.50 2.32 -23.10
N TYR A 125 1.09 3.07 -22.07
CA TYR A 125 -0.32 3.19 -21.69
C TYR A 125 -1.16 3.88 -22.78
N PHE A 126 -0.65 4.95 -23.40
CA PHE A 126 -1.34 5.63 -24.51
C PHE A 126 -1.45 4.73 -25.75
N GLU A 127 -0.43 3.91 -26.03
CA GLU A 127 -0.43 3.00 -27.18
C GLU A 127 -1.39 1.82 -26.98
N LYS A 128 -1.38 1.18 -25.81
CA LYS A 128 -2.09 -0.08 -25.53
C LYS A 128 -3.39 0.07 -24.75
N GLY A 129 -3.63 1.22 -24.13
CA GLY A 129 -4.77 1.47 -23.25
C GLY A 129 -4.70 0.76 -21.88
N THR A 130 -3.63 -0.01 -21.63
CA THR A 130 -3.39 -0.72 -20.36
C THR A 130 -1.91 -1.03 -20.18
N LEU A 131 -1.53 -1.48 -18.97
CA LEU A 131 -0.18 -1.93 -18.61
C LEU A 131 -0.22 -3.36 -18.10
N THR A 132 0.88 -4.10 -18.25
CA THR A 132 1.04 -5.41 -17.62
C THR A 132 1.19 -5.26 -16.10
N GLN A 133 0.97 -6.34 -15.35
CA GLN A 133 1.15 -6.33 -13.90
C GLN A 133 2.59 -5.92 -13.48
N ASP A 134 3.59 -6.29 -14.26
CA ASP A 134 4.98 -5.95 -13.98
C ASP A 134 5.29 -4.49 -14.30
N ASP A 135 4.68 -3.93 -15.36
CA ASP A 135 4.74 -2.50 -15.66
C ASP A 135 4.09 -1.69 -14.55
N ILE A 136 2.91 -2.10 -14.06
CA ILE A 136 2.22 -1.45 -12.94
C ILE A 136 3.09 -1.48 -11.68
N ARG A 137 3.70 -2.63 -11.34
CA ARG A 137 4.61 -2.72 -10.18
C ARG A 137 5.81 -1.80 -10.34
N SER A 138 6.39 -1.74 -11.53
CA SER A 138 7.55 -0.88 -11.82
C SER A 138 7.18 0.59 -11.68
N GLY A 139 6.07 1.02 -12.23
CA GLY A 139 5.57 2.38 -12.10
C GLY A 139 5.22 2.76 -10.66
N LEU A 140 4.52 1.89 -9.94
CA LEU A 140 4.22 2.10 -8.52
C LEU A 140 5.49 2.19 -7.67
N LYS A 141 6.53 1.41 -7.99
CA LYS A 141 7.83 1.50 -7.30
C LYS A 141 8.47 2.88 -7.45
N ILE A 142 8.36 3.47 -8.64
CA ILE A 142 8.82 4.84 -8.90
C ILE A 142 7.96 5.84 -8.15
N GLY A 143 6.62 5.77 -8.27
CA GLY A 143 5.69 6.68 -7.61
C GLY A 143 5.80 6.65 -6.07
N VAL A 144 5.92 5.46 -5.48
CA VAL A 144 6.14 5.27 -4.04
C VAL A 144 7.50 5.84 -3.61
N SER A 145 8.56 5.55 -4.36
CA SER A 145 9.91 6.06 -4.05
C SER A 145 9.98 7.58 -4.12
N ARG A 146 9.25 8.20 -5.05
CA ARG A 146 9.10 9.66 -5.18
C ARG A 146 8.14 10.26 -4.15
N ARG A 147 7.46 9.43 -3.35
CA ARG A 147 6.45 9.85 -2.36
C ARG A 147 5.25 10.56 -3.00
N ALA A 148 4.96 10.23 -4.22
CA ALA A 148 3.85 10.80 -4.98
C ALA A 148 2.58 9.95 -4.85
N VAL A 149 2.76 8.64 -4.68
CA VAL A 149 1.68 7.65 -4.56
C VAL A 149 1.76 6.93 -3.21
N MET A 150 0.60 6.74 -2.59
CA MET A 150 0.42 5.93 -1.37
C MET A 150 -0.53 4.76 -1.68
N PRO A 151 0.00 3.56 -1.92
CA PRO A 151 -0.82 2.37 -2.13
C PRO A 151 -1.67 2.05 -0.90
N VAL A 152 -2.96 1.76 -1.12
CA VAL A 152 -3.94 1.47 -0.07
C VAL A 152 -4.33 0.00 -0.12
N PHE A 153 -4.12 -0.68 0.99
CA PHE A 153 -4.48 -2.06 1.26
C PHE A 153 -5.58 -2.14 2.30
N CYS A 154 -6.19 -3.31 2.41
CA CYS A 154 -7.25 -3.56 3.37
C CYS A 154 -7.12 -4.94 4.01
N GLY A 155 -7.68 -5.10 5.23
CA GLY A 155 -7.70 -6.40 5.87
C GLY A 155 -8.10 -6.38 7.35
N SER A 156 -7.86 -7.53 7.99
CA SER A 156 -7.93 -7.72 9.43
C SER A 156 -6.68 -8.44 9.92
N ALA A 157 -5.80 -7.70 10.58
CA ALA A 157 -4.58 -8.27 11.13
C ALA A 157 -4.87 -9.32 12.22
N LYS A 158 -5.97 -9.17 12.96
CA LYS A 158 -6.43 -10.14 13.96
C LYS A 158 -6.76 -11.51 13.34
N ARG A 159 -7.30 -11.51 12.12
CA ARG A 159 -7.73 -12.72 11.40
C ARG A 159 -6.75 -13.15 10.30
N ASP A 160 -5.58 -12.52 10.23
CA ASP A 160 -4.56 -12.72 9.17
C ASP A 160 -5.11 -12.54 7.74
N ILE A 161 -6.12 -11.68 7.56
CA ILE A 161 -6.69 -11.34 6.25
C ILE A 161 -5.95 -10.14 5.67
N GLY A 162 -5.33 -10.32 4.50
CA GLY A 162 -4.65 -9.26 3.74
C GLY A 162 -3.17 -9.04 4.10
N THR A 163 -2.68 -9.52 5.24
CA THR A 163 -1.31 -9.30 5.73
C THR A 163 -0.26 -9.89 4.81
N LYS A 164 -0.43 -11.13 4.36
CA LYS A 164 0.50 -11.79 3.43
C LYS A 164 0.63 -11.01 2.12
N ARG A 165 -0.48 -10.51 1.57
CA ARG A 165 -0.47 -9.76 0.32
C ARG A 165 0.20 -8.40 0.47
N LEU A 166 0.02 -7.73 1.62
CA LEU A 166 0.76 -6.52 1.95
C LEU A 166 2.27 -6.77 2.00
N MET A 167 2.70 -7.87 2.63
CA MET A 167 4.12 -8.25 2.70
C MET A 167 4.70 -8.55 1.31
N GLU A 168 3.98 -9.28 0.46
CA GLU A 168 4.36 -9.54 -0.93
C GLU A 168 4.53 -8.22 -1.72
N PHE A 169 3.63 -7.27 -1.52
CA PHE A 169 3.74 -5.96 -2.18
C PHE A 169 4.94 -5.16 -1.66
N ILE A 170 5.19 -5.15 -0.36
CA ILE A 170 6.36 -4.47 0.23
C ILE A 170 7.65 -5.03 -0.39
N ILE A 171 7.79 -6.35 -0.50
CA ILE A 171 8.97 -6.99 -1.09
C ILE A 171 9.16 -6.58 -2.56
N ASN A 172 8.08 -6.50 -3.32
CA ASN A 172 8.16 -6.28 -4.77
C ASN A 172 8.19 -4.80 -5.19
N VAL A 173 7.58 -3.90 -4.39
CA VAL A 173 7.34 -2.51 -4.78
C VAL A 173 8.03 -1.49 -3.86
N ALA A 174 8.10 -1.75 -2.54
CA ALA A 174 8.73 -0.78 -1.66
C ALA A 174 10.23 -0.60 -1.97
N PRO A 175 10.77 0.64 -1.83
CA PRO A 175 12.20 0.86 -2.01
C PRO A 175 13.00 0.11 -0.94
N GLY A 176 13.98 -0.68 -1.39
CA GLY A 176 14.88 -1.42 -0.48
C GLY A 176 15.91 -0.50 0.19
N PRO A 177 16.53 -0.96 1.29
CA PRO A 177 17.50 -0.16 2.06
C PRO A 177 18.72 0.25 1.26
N LEU A 178 19.14 -0.53 0.27
CA LEU A 178 20.27 -0.20 -0.62
C LEU A 178 20.04 1.05 -1.49
N LYS A 179 18.76 1.47 -1.66
CA LYS A 179 18.37 2.68 -2.38
C LYS A 179 18.07 3.86 -1.44
N ALA A 180 18.16 3.66 -0.13
CA ALA A 180 17.98 4.73 0.84
C ALA A 180 19.13 5.74 0.78
N PRO A 181 18.85 7.03 1.06
CA PRO A 181 19.93 8.01 1.22
C PRO A 181 20.88 7.59 2.34
N ALA A 182 22.15 7.99 2.22
CA ALA A 182 23.13 7.78 3.28
C ALA A 182 22.68 8.44 4.60
N PHE A 183 23.02 7.81 5.71
CA PHE A 183 22.92 8.43 7.03
C PHE A 183 24.23 9.15 7.33
N LEU A 184 24.18 10.23 8.11
CA LEU A 184 25.36 10.84 8.66
C LEU A 184 25.62 10.28 10.08
N SER A 185 26.85 9.86 10.34
CA SER A 185 27.29 9.51 11.69
C SER A 185 27.38 10.78 12.55
N THR A 186 27.58 10.62 13.86
CA THR A 186 27.84 11.74 14.77
C THR A 186 29.12 12.51 14.46
N GLU A 187 30.03 11.89 13.72
CA GLU A 187 31.30 12.46 13.27
C GLU A 187 31.20 13.05 11.84
N GLY A 188 30.01 12.99 11.23
CA GLY A 188 29.76 13.54 9.90
C GLY A 188 30.13 12.61 8.73
N GLU A 189 30.46 11.35 9.00
CA GLU A 189 30.74 10.37 7.96
C GLU A 189 29.44 9.85 7.31
N GLU A 190 29.44 9.69 5.98
CA GLU A 190 28.34 9.07 5.26
C GLU A 190 28.32 7.55 5.47
N ILE A 191 27.19 7.04 6.02
CA ILE A 191 26.94 5.62 6.19
C ILE A 191 25.87 5.21 5.17
N ARG A 192 26.25 4.35 4.21
CA ARG A 192 25.34 3.76 3.22
C ARG A 192 25.03 2.31 3.58
N ALA A 193 23.85 1.85 3.23
CA ALA A 193 23.52 0.42 3.31
C ALA A 193 24.39 -0.33 2.28
N ASP A 194 25.28 -1.18 2.75
CA ASP A 194 26.19 -2.02 1.95
C ASP A 194 26.37 -3.34 2.70
N GLU A 195 26.10 -4.45 2.02
CA GLU A 195 26.22 -5.80 2.61
C GLU A 195 27.66 -6.19 2.92
N ALA A 196 28.64 -5.58 2.25
CA ALA A 196 30.07 -5.81 2.47
C ALA A 196 30.69 -4.89 3.53
N ALA A 197 29.97 -3.85 3.97
CA ALA A 197 30.46 -2.90 4.96
C ALA A 197 30.36 -3.45 6.39
N PRO A 198 31.14 -2.92 7.35
CA PRO A 198 30.99 -3.24 8.76
C PRO A 198 29.58 -2.96 9.27
N ALA A 199 29.09 -3.81 10.19
CA ALA A 199 27.78 -3.62 10.79
C ALA A 199 27.70 -2.32 11.59
N VAL A 200 26.62 -1.56 11.38
CA VAL A 200 26.32 -0.31 12.08
C VAL A 200 24.98 -0.41 12.78
N ALA A 201 24.89 0.12 14.00
CA ALA A 201 23.67 0.16 14.79
C ALA A 201 23.33 1.59 15.20
N PHE A 202 22.07 1.97 15.07
CA PHE A 202 21.53 3.22 15.59
C PHE A 202 20.72 2.95 16.85
N ILE A 203 21.17 3.48 17.99
CA ILE A 203 20.46 3.38 19.26
C ILE A 203 19.43 4.50 19.34
N PHE A 204 18.16 4.16 19.16
CA PHE A 204 17.06 5.13 19.16
C PHE A 204 16.35 5.25 20.51
N LYS A 205 16.59 4.31 21.44
CA LYS A 205 16.03 4.30 22.80
C LYS A 205 16.87 3.41 23.70
N SER A 206 17.13 3.88 24.93
CA SER A 206 17.64 3.06 26.04
C SER A 206 16.55 2.90 27.11
N GLN A 207 16.48 1.78 27.79
CA GLN A 207 15.61 1.52 28.94
C GLN A 207 16.45 1.25 30.17
#